data_cb839bfc02bcc8dd3a0b897481110b96
#
_entry.id   cb839bfc02bcc8dd3a0b897481110b96
#
_cell.length_a   1.000
_cell.length_b   1.000
_cell.length_c   1.000
_cell.angle_alpha   90.00
_cell.angle_beta   90.00
_cell.angle_gamma   90.00
#
_symmetry.space_group_name_H-M   'P 1'
#
loop_
_entity.id
_entity.type
_entity.pdbx_description
1 polymer ?
#
loop_
_entity_poly.entity_id
_entity_poly.type
_entity_poly.pdbx_seq_one_letter_code
_entity_poly.pdbx_strand_id
1 'polypeptide(L)'
;MTMEYGPKGYTWDYDDQKHAYLTDVGMKCQKDKNTTMGGGYKGSYHDGELQINNVTWSLDASNPDSDGETYNKESWASYNATPSSDIEKDWRDKTGCTTINEYMEKGKYTVAPGTSFSKETQDTTLKTTWNQVTTEIKNSSWKAIYAKSDKKFDSVVASMKKSAKKYGYDKCVEWSDRKSVV
;
A
#
# COMPACT_ATOMS: atom_id res chain seq x y z
N MET A 1 18.48 -4.94 -6.00
CA MET A 1 18.52 -3.97 -7.14
C MET A 1 18.28 -4.69 -8.48
N THR A 2 19.23 -5.39 -9.06
CA THR A 2 19.09 -5.99 -10.41
C THR A 2 17.91 -6.95 -10.53
N MET A 3 17.59 -7.73 -9.50
CA MET A 3 16.43 -8.63 -9.49
C MET A 3 15.09 -7.88 -9.55
N GLU A 4 15.02 -6.69 -9.00
CA GLU A 4 13.79 -5.89 -8.92
C GLU A 4 13.68 -4.88 -10.08
N TYR A 5 14.80 -4.24 -10.42
CA TYR A 5 14.80 -3.10 -11.34
C TYR A 5 15.48 -3.40 -12.69
N GLY A 6 15.95 -4.63 -12.92
CA GLY A 6 16.61 -5.04 -14.15
C GLY A 6 18.11 -4.74 -14.17
N PRO A 7 18.74 -4.70 -15.37
CA PRO A 7 20.18 -4.58 -15.50
C PRO A 7 20.70 -3.21 -15.07
N LYS A 8 21.73 -3.21 -14.19
CA LYS A 8 22.46 -1.99 -13.81
C LYS A 8 23.10 -1.35 -15.04
N GLY A 9 23.12 -0.02 -15.06
CA GLY A 9 23.64 0.77 -16.20
C GLY A 9 22.66 0.85 -17.37
N TYR A 10 21.53 0.12 -17.31
CA TYR A 10 20.54 0.16 -18.38
C TYR A 10 19.14 0.62 -17.86
N THR A 11 18.62 0.00 -16.82
CA THR A 11 17.34 0.37 -16.23
C THR A 11 17.48 1.17 -14.95
N TRP A 12 18.58 1.02 -14.25
CA TRP A 12 18.91 1.75 -13.03
C TRP A 12 20.43 1.89 -12.90
N ASP A 13 20.89 2.86 -12.10
CA ASP A 13 22.29 3.02 -11.73
C ASP A 13 22.39 3.83 -10.43
N TYR A 14 23.63 4.12 -10.03
CA TYR A 14 23.97 5.07 -8.97
C TYR A 14 24.53 6.35 -9.57
N ASP A 15 24.21 7.49 -8.98
CA ASP A 15 24.88 8.76 -9.26
C ASP A 15 26.26 8.84 -8.57
N ASP A 16 26.95 9.96 -8.76
CA ASP A 16 28.28 10.20 -8.17
C ASP A 16 28.27 10.25 -6.64
N GLN A 17 27.13 10.46 -6.03
CA GLN A 17 26.89 10.46 -4.57
C GLN A 17 26.40 9.11 -4.05
N LYS A 18 26.35 8.10 -4.91
CA LYS A 18 25.82 6.77 -4.64
C LYS A 18 24.33 6.70 -4.35
N HIS A 19 23.55 7.69 -4.76
CA HIS A 19 22.10 7.59 -4.74
C HIS A 19 21.62 6.77 -5.92
N ALA A 20 20.71 5.83 -5.65
CA ALA A 20 20.12 5.01 -6.69
C ALA A 20 19.10 5.82 -7.53
N TYR A 21 19.07 5.59 -8.84
CA TYR A 21 18.08 6.18 -9.72
C TYR A 21 17.66 5.23 -10.83
N LEU A 22 16.45 5.42 -11.33
CA LEU A 22 15.98 4.76 -12.57
C LEU A 22 16.39 5.59 -13.77
N THR A 23 16.93 4.93 -14.80
CA THR A 23 17.16 5.56 -16.10
C THR A 23 15.82 5.84 -16.81
N ASP A 24 15.84 6.57 -17.91
CA ASP A 24 14.64 6.78 -18.73
C ASP A 24 13.98 5.47 -19.17
N VAL A 25 14.79 4.46 -19.49
CA VAL A 25 14.29 3.12 -19.82
C VAL A 25 13.66 2.48 -18.59
N GLY A 26 14.32 2.56 -17.44
CA GLY A 26 13.80 2.05 -16.17
C GLY A 26 12.48 2.70 -15.78
N MET A 27 12.37 4.01 -15.88
CA MET A 27 11.14 4.74 -15.62
C MET A 27 9.99 4.31 -16.54
N LYS A 28 10.26 4.11 -17.83
CA LYS A 28 9.26 3.59 -18.78
C LYS A 28 8.81 2.18 -18.40
N CYS A 29 9.75 1.30 -18.06
CA CYS A 29 9.44 -0.08 -17.65
C CYS A 29 8.63 -0.13 -16.36
N GLN A 30 8.91 0.74 -15.39
CA GLN A 30 8.13 0.82 -14.15
C GLN A 30 6.72 1.36 -14.38
N LYS A 31 6.55 2.25 -15.35
CA LYS A 31 5.25 2.82 -15.70
C LYS A 31 4.40 1.84 -16.52
N ASP A 32 5.04 1.13 -17.46
CA ASP A 32 4.40 0.09 -18.27
C ASP A 32 5.34 -1.11 -18.41
N LYS A 33 5.04 -2.16 -17.68
CA LYS A 33 5.83 -3.39 -17.63
C LYS A 33 5.86 -4.18 -18.94
N ASN A 34 4.97 -3.90 -19.86
CA ASN A 34 5.00 -4.44 -21.22
C ASN A 34 5.97 -3.70 -22.15
N THR A 35 6.65 -2.69 -21.65
CA THR A 35 7.67 -1.96 -22.42
C THR A 35 8.75 -2.91 -22.94
N THR A 36 8.98 -2.89 -24.26
CA THR A 36 10.10 -3.62 -24.86
C THR A 36 11.42 -3.01 -24.41
N MET A 37 12.28 -3.84 -23.84
CA MET A 37 13.54 -3.38 -23.24
C MET A 37 14.47 -2.70 -24.26
N GLY A 38 14.69 -3.29 -25.44
CA GLY A 38 15.70 -2.79 -26.38
C GLY A 38 17.13 -2.99 -25.87
N GLY A 39 18.11 -2.23 -26.42
CA GLY A 39 19.49 -2.25 -25.94
C GLY A 39 20.20 -3.62 -25.98
N GLY A 40 19.77 -4.52 -26.86
CA GLY A 40 20.26 -5.90 -26.92
C GLY A 40 19.48 -6.91 -26.07
N TYR A 41 18.59 -6.45 -25.19
CA TYR A 41 17.68 -7.30 -24.45
C TYR A 41 16.46 -7.65 -25.29
N LYS A 42 16.03 -8.92 -25.26
CA LYS A 42 14.86 -9.41 -25.99
C LYS A 42 13.65 -9.47 -25.05
N GLY A 43 12.49 -9.14 -25.58
CA GLY A 43 11.22 -9.24 -24.81
C GLY A 43 10.88 -7.96 -24.06
N SER A 44 9.84 -8.04 -23.26
CA SER A 44 9.37 -6.97 -22.39
C SER A 44 10.02 -7.04 -21.01
N TYR A 45 9.93 -5.96 -20.25
CA TYR A 45 10.35 -5.94 -18.85
C TYR A 45 9.58 -7.00 -18.02
N HIS A 46 8.29 -7.13 -18.29
CA HIS A 46 7.42 -8.10 -17.62
C HIS A 46 7.86 -9.55 -17.82
N ASP A 47 8.35 -9.90 -19.00
CA ASP A 47 8.84 -11.28 -19.29
C ASP A 47 10.02 -11.64 -18.37
N GLY A 48 10.91 -10.68 -18.09
CA GLY A 48 12.04 -10.88 -17.17
C GLY A 48 11.60 -10.90 -15.71
N GLU A 49 10.71 -9.99 -15.30
CA GLU A 49 10.20 -9.88 -13.94
C GLU A 49 9.47 -11.16 -13.48
N LEU A 50 8.69 -11.79 -14.34
CA LEU A 50 7.97 -13.03 -14.02
C LEU A 50 8.88 -14.24 -13.76
N GLN A 51 10.12 -14.19 -14.19
CA GLN A 51 11.11 -15.26 -13.93
C GLN A 51 11.75 -15.14 -12.54
N ILE A 52 11.51 -14.05 -11.82
CA ILE A 52 12.15 -13.77 -10.54
C ILE A 52 11.13 -13.98 -9.42
N ASN A 53 11.53 -14.77 -8.42
CA ASN A 53 10.72 -14.96 -7.22
C ASN A 53 10.54 -13.66 -6.45
N ASN A 54 9.47 -13.58 -5.67
CA ASN A 54 9.15 -12.45 -4.83
C ASN A 54 10.35 -12.01 -3.96
N VAL A 55 10.84 -10.80 -4.19
CA VAL A 55 11.95 -10.16 -3.45
C VAL A 55 11.47 -9.01 -2.56
N THR A 56 10.18 -8.76 -2.49
CA THR A 56 9.58 -7.63 -1.75
C THR A 56 9.95 -7.60 -0.27
N TRP A 57 10.22 -8.76 0.33
CA TRP A 57 10.66 -8.88 1.72
C TRP A 57 12.01 -8.18 2.01
N SER A 58 12.84 -7.96 1.00
CA SER A 58 14.14 -7.32 1.15
C SER A 58 14.19 -5.85 0.73
N LEU A 59 13.11 -5.31 0.17
CA LEU A 59 13.11 -3.96 -0.39
C LEU A 59 13.35 -2.88 0.66
N ASP A 60 12.85 -3.04 1.87
CA ASP A 60 13.02 -2.07 2.95
C ASP A 60 14.36 -2.23 3.70
N ALA A 61 15.18 -3.22 3.32
CA ALA A 61 16.53 -3.36 3.86
C ALA A 61 17.43 -2.24 3.33
N SER A 62 18.36 -1.78 4.19
CA SER A 62 19.36 -0.79 3.78
C SER A 62 20.26 -1.35 2.70
N ASN A 63 20.49 -0.55 1.67
CA ASN A 63 21.39 -0.88 0.57
C ASN A 63 22.83 -0.44 0.95
N PRO A 64 23.76 -1.39 1.18
CA PRO A 64 25.12 -1.03 1.61
C PRO A 64 25.93 -0.31 0.54
N ASP A 65 25.49 -0.37 -0.72
CA ASP A 65 26.15 0.31 -1.85
C ASP A 65 25.61 1.74 -2.07
N SER A 66 24.58 2.14 -1.33
CA SER A 66 23.93 3.45 -1.40
C SER A 66 24.12 4.23 -0.11
N ASP A 67 24.09 5.56 -0.19
CA ASP A 67 24.24 6.44 0.98
C ASP A 67 22.92 6.53 1.78
N GLY A 68 22.66 5.52 2.59
CA GLY A 68 21.51 5.47 3.51
C GLY A 68 20.16 5.12 2.87
N GLU A 69 20.11 4.88 1.57
CA GLU A 69 18.87 4.48 0.90
C GLU A 69 18.57 2.99 1.12
N THR A 70 17.31 2.62 0.98
CA THR A 70 16.89 1.20 0.96
C THR A 70 16.89 0.66 -0.48
N TYR A 71 16.65 -0.64 -0.63
CA TYR A 71 16.43 -1.22 -1.96
C TYR A 71 15.10 -0.80 -2.59
N ASN A 72 14.20 -0.18 -1.82
CA ASN A 72 12.88 0.24 -2.29
C ASN A 72 12.96 1.62 -2.98
N LYS A 73 12.66 1.66 -4.29
CA LYS A 73 12.66 2.92 -5.06
C LYS A 73 11.72 3.98 -4.48
N GLU A 74 10.67 3.58 -3.77
CA GLU A 74 9.73 4.52 -3.13
C GLU A 74 10.41 5.37 -2.04
N SER A 75 11.58 4.95 -1.56
CA SER A 75 12.40 5.71 -0.60
C SER A 75 13.50 6.55 -1.27
N TRP A 76 13.79 6.36 -2.55
CA TRP A 76 14.88 7.09 -3.21
C TRP A 76 14.53 8.55 -3.45
N ALA A 77 15.46 9.42 -3.13
CA ALA A 77 15.31 10.85 -3.39
C ALA A 77 15.10 11.15 -4.88
N SER A 78 15.80 10.45 -5.75
CA SER A 78 15.69 10.56 -7.21
C SER A 78 14.29 10.20 -7.71
N TYR A 79 13.70 9.13 -7.19
CA TYR A 79 12.36 8.67 -7.58
C TYR A 79 11.27 9.63 -7.09
N ASN A 80 11.47 10.19 -5.90
CA ASN A 80 10.55 11.13 -5.28
C ASN A 80 10.77 12.60 -5.71
N ALA A 81 11.76 12.88 -6.55
CA ALA A 81 12.09 14.26 -6.97
C ALA A 81 10.92 14.96 -7.67
N THR A 82 10.13 14.22 -8.44
CA THR A 82 8.99 14.75 -9.20
C THR A 82 7.71 14.01 -8.85
N PRO A 83 6.58 14.71 -8.60
CA PRO A 83 5.30 14.05 -8.39
C PRO A 83 4.91 13.19 -9.59
N SER A 84 4.34 12.01 -9.34
CA SER A 84 3.91 11.08 -10.39
C SER A 84 2.56 11.44 -11.02
N SER A 85 1.80 12.32 -10.36
CA SER A 85 0.46 12.74 -10.79
C SER A 85 0.08 14.12 -10.23
N ASP A 86 -0.95 14.73 -10.81
CA ASP A 86 -1.51 16.00 -10.32
C ASP A 86 -2.07 15.87 -8.89
N ILE A 87 -2.60 14.69 -8.54
CA ILE A 87 -3.10 14.41 -7.19
C ILE A 87 -1.94 14.41 -6.19
N GLU A 88 -0.84 13.77 -6.53
CA GLU A 88 0.35 13.75 -5.68
C GLU A 88 0.95 15.15 -5.55
N LYS A 89 0.99 15.90 -6.64
CA LYS A 89 1.43 17.30 -6.62
C LYS A 89 0.58 18.15 -5.66
N ASP A 90 -0.74 18.06 -5.78
CA ASP A 90 -1.69 18.77 -4.89
C ASP A 90 -1.50 18.35 -3.41
N TRP A 91 -1.28 17.08 -3.16
CA TRP A 91 -1.00 16.57 -1.83
C TRP A 91 0.33 17.14 -1.26
N ARG A 92 1.41 17.14 -2.06
CA ARG A 92 2.71 17.72 -1.67
C ARG A 92 2.61 19.22 -1.40
N ASP A 93 1.90 19.95 -2.25
CA ASP A 93 1.67 21.38 -2.10
C ASP A 93 0.89 21.71 -0.80
N LYS A 94 -0.07 20.87 -0.42
CA LYS A 94 -0.86 21.03 0.80
C LYS A 94 -0.17 20.61 2.08
N THR A 95 0.64 19.57 2.03
CA THR A 95 1.27 19.00 3.23
C THR A 95 2.68 19.53 3.48
N GLY A 96 3.34 20.04 2.45
CA GLY A 96 4.76 20.40 2.49
C GLY A 96 5.66 19.17 2.66
N CYS A 97 5.19 17.98 2.27
CA CYS A 97 5.92 16.71 2.39
C CYS A 97 6.08 16.06 1.03
N THR A 98 7.21 15.40 0.82
CA THR A 98 7.52 14.68 -0.41
C THR A 98 7.00 13.26 -0.37
N THR A 99 7.04 12.62 0.81
CA THR A 99 6.60 11.24 1.02
C THR A 99 5.62 11.12 2.19
N ILE A 100 4.86 10.03 2.20
CA ILE A 100 3.96 9.70 3.31
C ILE A 100 4.76 9.49 4.61
N ASN A 101 5.96 8.89 4.54
CA ASN A 101 6.81 8.70 5.71
C ASN A 101 7.21 10.05 6.32
N GLU A 102 7.65 11.01 5.50
CA GLU A 102 7.95 12.37 5.95
C GLU A 102 6.73 13.04 6.60
N TYR A 103 5.54 12.87 6.02
CA TYR A 103 4.30 13.38 6.59
C TYR A 103 3.97 12.75 7.94
N MET A 104 4.16 11.44 8.07
CA MET A 104 3.96 10.73 9.33
C MET A 104 4.97 11.17 10.40
N GLU A 105 6.25 11.34 10.04
CA GLU A 105 7.29 11.81 10.95
C GLU A 105 7.04 13.23 11.46
N LYS A 106 6.55 14.13 10.61
CA LYS A 106 6.14 15.50 10.98
C LYS A 106 4.85 15.51 11.80
N GLY A 107 4.05 14.47 11.71
CA GLY A 107 2.78 14.33 12.43
C GLY A 107 2.97 14.11 13.93
N LYS A 108 2.07 14.67 14.74
CA LYS A 108 2.00 14.36 16.17
C LYS A 108 1.21 13.07 16.34
N TYR A 109 1.87 11.94 16.29
CA TYR A 109 1.26 10.65 16.59
C TYR A 109 1.98 9.96 17.76
N THR A 110 1.24 9.14 18.47
CA THR A 110 1.80 8.32 19.55
C THR A 110 2.02 6.91 19.02
N VAL A 111 3.26 6.44 19.11
CA VAL A 111 3.57 5.04 18.82
C VAL A 111 3.10 4.20 20.01
N ALA A 112 2.12 3.35 19.79
CA ALA A 112 1.70 2.41 20.83
C ALA A 112 2.79 1.33 21.03
N PRO A 113 3.28 1.12 22.23
CA PRO A 113 4.16 -0.01 22.52
C PRO A 113 3.40 -1.33 22.40
N GLY A 114 4.06 -2.40 22.05
CA GLY A 114 3.45 -3.73 22.02
C GLY A 114 3.00 -4.23 20.66
N THR A 115 3.86 -4.11 19.67
CA THR A 115 3.63 -4.61 18.30
C THR A 115 3.50 -6.12 18.17
N SER A 116 3.77 -6.89 19.21
CA SER A 116 3.68 -8.36 19.24
C SER A 116 2.34 -8.91 19.73
N PHE A 117 1.29 -8.07 19.72
CA PHE A 117 -0.04 -8.53 20.13
C PHE A 117 -0.59 -9.56 19.14
N SER A 118 -0.78 -10.80 19.62
CA SER A 118 -1.46 -11.85 18.89
C SER A 118 -2.91 -11.96 19.38
N LYS A 119 -3.87 -11.77 18.51
CA LYS A 119 -5.29 -11.97 18.84
C LYS A 119 -5.56 -13.44 19.14
N GLU A 120 -6.29 -13.71 20.19
CA GLU A 120 -6.84 -15.04 20.41
C GLU A 120 -7.74 -15.47 19.24
N THR A 121 -7.79 -16.78 18.99
CA THR A 121 -8.67 -17.31 17.96
C THR A 121 -10.13 -17.13 18.38
N GLN A 122 -10.93 -16.60 17.47
CA GLN A 122 -12.38 -16.52 17.67
C GLN A 122 -12.98 -17.93 17.82
N ASP A 123 -13.91 -18.09 18.74
CA ASP A 123 -14.74 -19.30 18.77
C ASP A 123 -15.62 -19.40 17.51
N THR A 124 -16.13 -20.59 17.24
CA THR A 124 -16.90 -20.88 16.02
C THR A 124 -18.16 -20.01 15.90
N THR A 125 -18.82 -19.71 17.02
CA THR A 125 -20.04 -18.88 17.03
C THR A 125 -19.71 -17.43 16.69
N LEU A 126 -18.67 -16.87 17.29
CA LEU A 126 -18.23 -15.52 17.03
C LEU A 126 -17.70 -15.37 15.61
N LYS A 127 -16.98 -16.37 15.11
CA LYS A 127 -16.49 -16.39 13.71
C LYS A 127 -17.66 -16.38 12.71
N THR A 128 -18.72 -17.14 12.99
CA THR A 128 -19.93 -17.13 12.15
C THR A 128 -20.63 -15.78 12.20
N THR A 129 -20.80 -15.20 13.39
CA THR A 129 -21.35 -13.86 13.59
C THR A 129 -20.54 -12.81 12.84
N TRP A 130 -19.22 -12.86 12.96
CA TRP A 130 -18.30 -11.95 12.27
C TRP A 130 -18.46 -12.01 10.76
N ASN A 131 -18.52 -13.21 10.19
CA ASN A 131 -18.72 -13.41 8.76
C ASN A 131 -20.06 -12.85 8.28
N GLN A 132 -21.14 -13.02 9.03
CA GLN A 132 -22.46 -12.48 8.70
C GLN A 132 -22.45 -10.95 8.73
N VAL A 133 -21.88 -10.34 9.77
CA VAL A 133 -21.75 -8.89 9.91
C VAL A 133 -20.89 -8.30 8.77
N THR A 134 -19.74 -8.90 8.50
CA THR A 134 -18.82 -8.45 7.45
C THR A 134 -19.46 -8.55 6.07
N THR A 135 -20.17 -9.63 5.79
CA THR A 135 -20.88 -9.83 4.52
C THR A 135 -21.98 -8.79 4.33
N GLU A 136 -22.76 -8.51 5.38
CA GLU A 136 -23.80 -7.46 5.32
C GLU A 136 -23.19 -6.09 5.05
N ILE A 137 -22.15 -5.71 5.80
CA ILE A 137 -21.48 -4.43 5.62
C ILE A 137 -20.94 -4.32 4.20
N LYS A 138 -20.20 -5.33 3.71
CA LYS A 138 -19.64 -5.34 2.37
C LYS A 138 -20.71 -5.16 1.29
N ASN A 139 -21.77 -5.96 1.35
CA ASN A 139 -22.82 -5.94 0.33
C ASN A 139 -23.60 -4.62 0.35
N SER A 140 -23.89 -4.10 1.54
CA SER A 140 -24.61 -2.84 1.67
C SER A 140 -23.75 -1.63 1.33
N SER A 141 -22.44 -1.68 1.59
CA SER A 141 -21.50 -0.63 1.14
C SER A 141 -21.50 -0.48 -0.39
N TRP A 142 -21.46 -1.61 -1.12
CA TRP A 142 -21.59 -1.55 -2.57
C TRP A 142 -22.93 -0.97 -3.03
N LYS A 143 -24.04 -1.35 -2.38
CA LYS A 143 -25.36 -0.78 -2.70
C LYS A 143 -25.42 0.73 -2.40
N ALA A 144 -24.73 1.18 -1.37
CA ALA A 144 -24.63 2.59 -1.04
C ALA A 144 -23.83 3.38 -2.08
N ILE A 145 -22.65 2.85 -2.51
CA ILE A 145 -21.80 3.46 -3.54
C ILE A 145 -22.57 3.66 -4.85
N TYR A 146 -23.41 2.70 -5.23
CA TYR A 146 -24.22 2.79 -6.45
C TYR A 146 -25.62 3.41 -6.24
N ALA A 147 -25.87 4.05 -5.10
CA ALA A 147 -27.14 4.73 -4.86
C ALA A 147 -27.29 5.94 -5.78
N LYS A 148 -28.48 6.05 -6.40
CA LYS A 148 -28.76 7.13 -7.39
C LYS A 148 -29.22 8.47 -6.75
N SER A 149 -29.29 8.54 -5.40
CA SER A 149 -29.64 9.75 -4.66
C SER A 149 -29.23 9.65 -3.22
N ASP A 150 -29.04 10.79 -2.53
CA ASP A 150 -28.69 10.87 -1.13
C ASP A 150 -29.72 10.16 -0.24
N LYS A 151 -30.99 10.37 -0.53
CA LYS A 151 -32.09 9.68 0.18
C LYS A 151 -31.97 8.16 0.09
N LYS A 152 -31.57 7.63 -1.07
CA LYS A 152 -31.35 6.18 -1.25
C LYS A 152 -30.09 5.72 -0.55
N PHE A 153 -29.03 6.50 -0.61
CA PHE A 153 -27.80 6.24 0.13
C PHE A 153 -28.07 6.13 1.63
N ASP A 154 -28.70 7.15 2.22
CA ASP A 154 -29.00 7.18 3.65
C ASP A 154 -29.88 6.00 4.09
N SER A 155 -30.89 5.66 3.27
CA SER A 155 -31.73 4.51 3.51
C SER A 155 -30.94 3.18 3.53
N VAL A 156 -29.99 3.00 2.60
CA VAL A 156 -29.14 1.80 2.55
C VAL A 156 -28.22 1.76 3.77
N VAL A 157 -27.60 2.87 4.13
CA VAL A 157 -26.72 2.95 5.31
C VAL A 157 -27.48 2.68 6.61
N ALA A 158 -28.67 3.25 6.76
CA ALA A 158 -29.52 3.00 7.93
C ALA A 158 -29.92 1.51 8.04
N SER A 159 -30.31 0.90 6.92
CA SER A 159 -30.64 -0.51 6.85
C SER A 159 -29.44 -1.40 7.18
N MET A 160 -28.26 -1.10 6.62
CA MET A 160 -26.99 -1.79 6.90
C MET A 160 -26.68 -1.78 8.41
N LYS A 161 -26.71 -0.62 9.04
CA LYS A 161 -26.47 -0.48 10.48
C LYS A 161 -27.43 -1.33 11.33
N LYS A 162 -28.73 -1.30 10.98
CA LYS A 162 -29.75 -2.11 11.64
C LYS A 162 -29.51 -3.61 11.48
N SER A 163 -29.20 -4.05 10.27
CA SER A 163 -28.92 -5.47 9.98
C SER A 163 -27.63 -5.95 10.65
N ALA A 164 -26.56 -5.16 10.60
CA ALA A 164 -25.29 -5.51 11.27
C ALA A 164 -25.48 -5.69 12.78
N LYS A 165 -26.23 -4.81 13.44
CA LYS A 165 -26.59 -4.95 14.87
C LYS A 165 -27.40 -6.21 15.13
N LYS A 166 -28.39 -6.51 14.29
CA LYS A 166 -29.22 -7.73 14.42
C LYS A 166 -28.37 -9.01 14.29
N TYR A 167 -27.33 -9.01 13.46
CA TYR A 167 -26.41 -10.13 13.31
C TYR A 167 -25.40 -10.25 14.46
N GLY A 168 -25.27 -9.25 15.33
CA GLY A 168 -24.41 -9.30 16.50
C GLY A 168 -23.14 -8.44 16.37
N TYR A 169 -23.20 -7.34 15.63
CA TYR A 169 -22.09 -6.38 15.50
C TYR A 169 -21.49 -5.98 16.86
N ASP A 170 -22.33 -5.68 17.84
CA ASP A 170 -21.88 -5.25 19.16
C ASP A 170 -21.03 -6.32 19.86
N LYS A 171 -21.31 -7.61 19.67
CA LYS A 171 -20.46 -8.71 20.16
C LYS A 171 -19.09 -8.76 19.48
N CYS A 172 -19.07 -8.45 18.19
CA CYS A 172 -17.81 -8.39 17.45
C CYS A 172 -16.93 -7.24 17.94
N VAL A 173 -17.53 -6.07 18.18
CA VAL A 173 -16.83 -4.90 18.73
C VAL A 173 -16.31 -5.21 20.14
N GLU A 174 -17.16 -5.71 21.02
CA GLU A 174 -16.78 -6.08 22.39
C GLU A 174 -15.59 -7.05 22.42
N TRP A 175 -15.59 -8.06 21.56
CA TRP A 175 -14.46 -8.99 21.46
C TRP A 175 -13.20 -8.28 20.95
N SER A 176 -13.34 -7.40 19.96
CA SER A 176 -12.21 -6.65 19.41
C SER A 176 -11.60 -5.68 20.41
N ASP A 177 -12.46 -4.95 21.15
CA ASP A 177 -12.05 -3.92 22.12
C ASP A 177 -11.36 -4.53 23.34
N ARG A 178 -11.91 -5.63 23.88
CA ARG A 178 -11.27 -6.34 25.01
C ARG A 178 -9.86 -6.82 24.70
N LYS A 179 -9.52 -6.98 23.43
CA LYS A 179 -8.22 -7.51 22.97
C LYS A 179 -7.26 -6.40 22.55
N SER A 180 -7.70 -5.15 22.55
CA SER A 180 -6.84 -3.99 22.24
C SER A 180 -6.35 -3.26 23.50
N VAL A 181 -6.80 -3.67 24.69
CA VAL A 181 -6.40 -3.08 25.98
C VAL A 181 -5.55 -4.11 26.74
N VAL A 182 -4.26 -4.16 26.46
CA VAL A 182 -3.23 -4.73 27.32
C VAL A 182 -2.09 -3.75 27.41
#